data_cfe185794ac33998b651a7561d5f189f
#
_entry.id   cfe185794ac33998b651a7561d5f189f
#
_cell.length_a   1.000
_cell.length_b   1.000
_cell.length_c   1.000
_cell.angle_alpha   90.00
_cell.angle_beta   90.00
_cell.angle_gamma   90.00
#
_symmetry.space_group_name_H-M   'P 1'
#
loop_
_entity.id
_entity.type
_entity.pdbx_description
1 polymer ?
#
loop_
_entity_poly.entity_id
_entity_poly.type
_entity_poly.pdbx_seq_one_letter_code
_entity_poly.pdbx_strand_id
1 'polypeptide(L)'
;MTQPIRSVSAVLAGLALAAPVAAQDARFETASWETLRARAYPEWFTEAKLGIFIHWGVYSVPAWSGPEDYAEWFLRGLQTGDSLRIRYMRDNYGEDFEYEDFAPLFKAELFDPGEWAELFRQAGARYVVLVSKHHDGYALWPSAYSPGWNSVEVGPQRDLVGDLTDAVREAGLRMGLYYSLCEWTNELHRWYTDLPETIGPYADQHLVPQFKELVAAYRPDLIFADGEWLNSAEQLHSREMIGWYFATVGPDAVVNNRWGGGSDIGFRTPEYSSGIGLTDRPWTEVRGIGRSFGLNRNERLEAYMTPEELVHFFAAAVAGGGGMILNVGPGADGRIPLLQQERLRQLGEWLEVNGEAIYGSRPWQRSGEERGVTLERIDPTIDFYWNRNGPGSPIREDDFIAEWTGYIEAPTTGDYTFSASADDDDEVRVWVDGQLVVDERPDIGASATGAGTVIPTVRLVARTRVPIRVEYRERKVMAFVRLEWSGPGLETGVIPRSQLFSSVDVATGDGLAATYRSQQQYLAYTQKNGNLFAITFEWPDGELKLPIAELPPGTRVSLLGTEGELPWLYQDGQVLIDLSGIPPSAIPGRWAWTVRLEGYTGAAGD
;
A
#
# COMPACT_ATOMS: atom_id res chain seq x y z
N MET A 1 -65.54 -28.25 -51.84
CA MET A 1 -65.93 -28.60 -50.47
C MET A 1 -64.70 -29.20 -49.79
N THR A 2 -64.00 -28.49 -49.03
CA THR A 2 -63.09 -28.95 -48.01
C THR A 2 -62.40 -27.68 -47.43
N GLN A 3 -62.73 -27.35 -46.18
CA GLN A 3 -62.12 -26.25 -45.44
C GLN A 3 -60.75 -26.67 -44.94
N PRO A 4 -59.75 -25.73 -44.78
CA PRO A 4 -58.50 -26.03 -44.13
C PRO A 4 -58.57 -25.81 -42.66
N ILE A 5 -57.93 -26.72 -41.95
CA ILE A 5 -57.67 -26.74 -40.50
C ILE A 5 -56.71 -25.59 -40.11
N ARG A 6 -57.14 -24.75 -39.17
CA ARG A 6 -56.28 -23.73 -38.54
C ARG A 6 -55.45 -24.42 -37.45
N SER A 7 -54.14 -24.39 -37.60
CA SER A 7 -53.18 -24.74 -36.56
C SER A 7 -53.07 -23.60 -35.53
N VAL A 8 -53.35 -23.91 -34.25
CA VAL A 8 -53.11 -23.02 -33.10
C VAL A 8 -51.68 -23.24 -32.66
N SER A 9 -50.84 -22.24 -32.85
CA SER A 9 -49.49 -22.20 -32.25
C SER A 9 -49.62 -21.77 -30.79
N ALA A 10 -49.30 -22.69 -29.86
CA ALA A 10 -49.17 -22.39 -28.44
C ALA A 10 -47.85 -21.65 -28.21
N VAL A 11 -47.94 -20.41 -27.77
CA VAL A 11 -46.80 -19.64 -27.24
C VAL A 11 -46.53 -20.13 -25.82
N LEU A 12 -45.48 -20.90 -25.64
CA LEU A 12 -44.93 -21.21 -24.31
C LEU A 12 -44.21 -19.95 -23.81
N ALA A 13 -44.86 -19.22 -22.89
CA ALA A 13 -44.23 -18.20 -22.10
C ALA A 13 -43.26 -18.89 -21.09
N GLY A 14 -41.96 -18.76 -21.35
CA GLY A 14 -40.94 -19.18 -20.41
C GLY A 14 -41.01 -18.31 -19.15
N LEU A 15 -41.45 -18.88 -18.03
CA LEU A 15 -41.24 -18.35 -16.70
C LEU A 15 -39.74 -18.46 -16.42
N ALA A 16 -39.03 -17.35 -16.56
CA ALA A 16 -37.72 -17.19 -15.92
C ALA A 16 -37.92 -17.30 -14.42
N LEU A 17 -37.49 -18.41 -13.83
CA LEU A 17 -37.34 -18.57 -12.39
C LEU A 17 -36.28 -17.54 -11.96
N ALA A 18 -36.73 -16.40 -11.43
CA ALA A 18 -35.87 -15.50 -10.68
C ALA A 18 -35.25 -16.32 -9.54
N ALA A 19 -33.90 -16.38 -9.52
CA ALA A 19 -33.19 -16.94 -8.38
C ALA A 19 -33.70 -16.27 -7.09
N PRO A 20 -33.85 -17.00 -5.97
CA PRO A 20 -34.30 -16.39 -4.74
C PRO A 20 -33.29 -15.29 -4.37
N VAL A 21 -33.77 -14.04 -4.31
CA VAL A 21 -33.05 -12.93 -3.67
C VAL A 21 -32.72 -13.44 -2.28
N ALA A 22 -31.42 -13.55 -1.96
CA ALA A 22 -30.99 -13.94 -0.61
C ALA A 22 -31.75 -13.08 0.39
N ALA A 23 -32.45 -13.72 1.32
CA ALA A 23 -33.26 -13.02 2.30
C ALA A 23 -32.35 -12.02 3.02
N GLN A 24 -32.71 -10.73 2.94
CA GLN A 24 -32.01 -9.69 3.66
C GLN A 24 -31.92 -10.09 5.13
N ASP A 25 -30.70 -10.17 5.67
CA ASP A 25 -30.52 -10.57 7.06
C ASP A 25 -30.77 -9.35 7.98
N ALA A 26 -32.03 -9.04 8.20
CA ALA A 26 -32.51 -7.89 8.97
C ALA A 26 -31.89 -7.78 10.39
N ARG A 27 -31.21 -8.83 10.87
CA ARG A 27 -30.49 -8.80 12.15
C ARG A 27 -29.39 -7.75 12.19
N PHE A 28 -28.82 -7.40 11.06
CA PHE A 28 -27.69 -6.46 11.03
C PHE A 28 -28.11 -5.00 10.96
N GLU A 29 -29.31 -4.64 10.47
CA GLU A 29 -29.74 -3.22 10.35
C GLU A 29 -29.68 -2.45 11.67
N THR A 30 -30.03 -3.10 12.78
CA THR A 30 -30.02 -2.50 14.13
C THR A 30 -28.99 -3.13 15.07
N ALA A 31 -28.03 -3.87 14.50
CA ALA A 31 -27.05 -4.63 15.28
C ALA A 31 -26.15 -3.70 16.12
N SER A 32 -25.76 -4.19 17.29
CA SER A 32 -24.73 -3.55 18.10
C SER A 32 -23.34 -3.70 17.45
N TRP A 33 -22.38 -2.88 17.86
CA TRP A 33 -20.98 -3.05 17.46
C TRP A 33 -20.44 -4.44 17.79
N GLU A 34 -20.82 -5.01 18.93
CA GLU A 34 -20.43 -6.37 19.33
C GLU A 34 -20.92 -7.41 18.29
N THR A 35 -22.18 -7.33 17.88
CA THR A 35 -22.75 -8.22 16.86
C THR A 35 -22.04 -8.07 15.50
N LEU A 36 -21.76 -6.83 15.10
CA LEU A 36 -21.09 -6.56 13.82
C LEU A 36 -19.64 -7.09 13.83
N ARG A 37 -18.92 -6.90 14.94
CA ARG A 37 -17.54 -7.39 15.11
C ARG A 37 -17.43 -8.91 15.20
N ALA A 38 -18.44 -9.57 15.74
CA ALA A 38 -18.48 -11.03 15.87
C ALA A 38 -18.74 -11.75 14.53
N ARG A 39 -19.03 -11.00 13.45
CA ARG A 39 -19.28 -11.57 12.15
C ARG A 39 -17.99 -12.18 11.56
N ALA A 40 -18.06 -13.46 11.18
CA ALA A 40 -16.96 -14.13 10.51
C ALA A 40 -16.70 -13.51 9.13
N TYR A 41 -15.42 -13.41 8.75
CA TYR A 41 -15.05 -13.06 7.39
C TYR A 41 -15.42 -14.18 6.43
N PRO A 42 -15.99 -13.88 5.27
CA PRO A 42 -16.28 -14.90 4.26
C PRO A 42 -15.00 -15.53 3.74
N GLU A 43 -15.08 -16.82 3.42
CA GLU A 43 -13.94 -17.62 2.97
C GLU A 43 -13.30 -17.02 1.70
N TRP A 44 -14.14 -16.53 0.77
CA TRP A 44 -13.64 -15.92 -0.46
C TRP A 44 -12.61 -14.81 -0.19
N PHE A 45 -12.81 -13.98 0.84
CA PHE A 45 -11.92 -12.88 1.18
C PHE A 45 -10.61 -13.36 1.81
N THR A 46 -10.71 -14.29 2.77
CA THR A 46 -9.51 -14.82 3.46
C THR A 46 -8.62 -15.66 2.55
N GLU A 47 -9.19 -16.22 1.47
CA GLU A 47 -8.47 -17.03 0.49
C GLU A 47 -7.96 -16.26 -0.72
N ALA A 48 -8.55 -15.11 -1.03
CA ALA A 48 -8.27 -14.30 -2.24
C ALA A 48 -6.82 -13.85 -2.34
N LYS A 49 -6.23 -13.36 -1.26
CA LYS A 49 -4.86 -12.83 -1.13
C LYS A 49 -4.51 -11.63 -1.99
N LEU A 50 -4.99 -11.53 -3.24
CA LEU A 50 -4.71 -10.45 -4.16
C LEU A 50 -6.00 -9.77 -4.63
N GLY A 51 -6.08 -8.45 -4.40
CA GLY A 51 -7.04 -7.54 -5.01
C GLY A 51 -6.35 -6.47 -5.84
N ILE A 52 -7.09 -5.86 -6.76
CA ILE A 52 -6.63 -4.67 -7.48
C ILE A 52 -7.42 -3.46 -6.99
N PHE A 53 -6.73 -2.39 -6.67
CA PHE A 53 -7.30 -1.09 -6.36
C PHE A 53 -7.21 -0.18 -7.60
N ILE A 54 -8.17 0.71 -7.79
CA ILE A 54 -8.17 1.62 -8.92
C ILE A 54 -8.47 3.03 -8.40
N HIS A 55 -7.46 3.90 -8.37
CA HIS A 55 -7.63 5.32 -8.09
C HIS A 55 -7.78 6.10 -9.39
N TRP A 56 -9.01 6.47 -9.70
CA TRP A 56 -9.39 7.11 -10.96
C TRP A 56 -10.51 8.12 -10.75
N GLY A 57 -10.39 9.30 -11.35
CA GLY A 57 -11.37 10.37 -11.20
C GLY A 57 -10.88 11.68 -11.83
N VAL A 58 -11.46 12.80 -11.41
CA VAL A 58 -11.12 14.15 -11.93
C VAL A 58 -9.63 14.46 -11.73
N TYR A 59 -9.03 14.06 -10.63
CA TYR A 59 -7.59 14.21 -10.35
C TYR A 59 -6.67 13.49 -11.36
N SER A 60 -7.19 12.57 -12.15
CA SER A 60 -6.44 11.93 -13.25
C SER A 60 -6.24 12.87 -14.45
N VAL A 61 -6.90 14.02 -14.49
CA VAL A 61 -6.70 15.04 -15.54
C VAL A 61 -5.37 15.79 -15.32
N PRO A 62 -5.15 16.50 -14.19
CA PRO A 62 -3.84 17.05 -13.89
C PRO A 62 -2.80 15.94 -13.75
N ALA A 63 -3.16 14.82 -13.13
CA ALA A 63 -2.30 13.66 -12.89
C ALA A 63 -0.90 14.09 -12.44
N TRP A 64 -0.83 14.95 -11.41
CA TRP A 64 0.41 15.59 -11.02
C TRP A 64 0.47 15.88 -9.52
N SER A 65 1.65 15.68 -8.96
CA SER A 65 2.01 16.02 -7.58
C SER A 65 3.52 16.22 -7.48
N GLY A 66 4.06 16.40 -6.28
CA GLY A 66 5.48 16.19 -5.99
C GLY A 66 5.91 14.78 -6.45
N PRO A 67 7.23 14.54 -6.70
CA PRO A 67 7.69 13.26 -7.29
C PRO A 67 7.31 12.00 -6.51
N GLU A 68 7.08 12.13 -5.21
CA GLU A 68 6.78 11.01 -4.29
C GLU A 68 5.54 11.29 -3.44
N ASP A 69 4.62 12.10 -3.95
CA ASP A 69 3.43 12.54 -3.25
C ASP A 69 2.15 12.16 -4.03
N TYR A 70 1.01 12.15 -3.37
CA TYR A 70 -0.26 11.67 -3.85
C TYR A 70 -0.92 12.63 -4.85
N ALA A 71 -1.06 12.20 -6.11
CA ALA A 71 -1.70 13.01 -7.15
C ALA A 71 -3.22 13.15 -6.97
N GLU A 72 -3.88 12.18 -6.35
CA GLU A 72 -5.30 12.22 -6.02
C GLU A 72 -5.64 13.24 -4.93
N TRP A 73 -4.63 13.76 -4.22
CA TRP A 73 -4.75 14.88 -3.28
C TRP A 73 -4.54 16.25 -3.91
N PHE A 74 -4.63 16.36 -5.25
CA PHE A 74 -4.37 17.60 -5.98
C PHE A 74 -5.21 18.78 -5.45
N LEU A 75 -6.53 18.58 -5.34
CA LEU A 75 -7.45 19.60 -4.80
C LEU A 75 -7.05 20.03 -3.38
N ARG A 76 -6.74 19.07 -2.52
CA ARG A 76 -6.33 19.38 -1.14
C ARG A 76 -5.06 20.22 -1.10
N GLY A 77 -4.09 19.93 -1.93
CA GLY A 77 -2.88 20.72 -2.07
C GLY A 77 -3.18 22.17 -2.48
N LEU A 78 -4.11 22.39 -3.42
CA LEU A 78 -4.56 23.75 -3.77
C LEU A 78 -5.18 24.48 -2.57
N GLN A 79 -6.06 23.80 -1.83
CA GLN A 79 -6.74 24.36 -0.65
C GLN A 79 -5.77 24.71 0.50
N THR A 80 -4.67 23.95 0.65
CA THR A 80 -3.66 24.18 1.70
C THR A 80 -2.55 25.15 1.29
N GLY A 81 -2.56 25.64 0.05
CA GLY A 81 -1.56 26.56 -0.44
C GLY A 81 -0.25 25.92 -0.89
N ASP A 82 -0.28 24.65 -1.29
CA ASP A 82 0.90 23.98 -1.86
C ASP A 82 1.40 24.74 -3.10
N SER A 83 2.54 25.37 -2.93
CA SER A 83 3.14 26.24 -3.96
C SER A 83 3.51 25.50 -5.25
N LEU A 84 3.79 24.20 -5.18
CA LEU A 84 4.13 23.39 -6.35
C LEU A 84 2.87 23.11 -7.18
N ARG A 85 1.78 22.65 -6.54
CA ARG A 85 0.50 22.40 -7.21
C ARG A 85 -0.13 23.67 -7.75
N ILE A 86 -0.10 24.77 -6.98
CA ILE A 86 -0.61 26.09 -7.42
C ILE A 86 0.17 26.57 -8.65
N ARG A 87 1.51 26.49 -8.63
CA ARG A 87 2.35 26.85 -9.77
C ARG A 87 2.03 25.97 -10.99
N TYR A 88 1.97 24.66 -10.79
CA TYR A 88 1.65 23.71 -11.87
C TYR A 88 0.30 24.05 -12.52
N MET A 89 -0.73 24.30 -11.69
CA MET A 89 -2.07 24.67 -12.14
C MET A 89 -2.03 25.95 -12.98
N ARG A 90 -1.45 27.02 -12.45
CA ARG A 90 -1.34 28.30 -13.15
C ARG A 90 -0.56 28.20 -14.46
N ASP A 91 0.60 27.51 -14.44
CA ASP A 91 1.52 27.46 -15.58
C ASP A 91 0.98 26.57 -16.73
N ASN A 92 0.09 25.60 -16.45
CA ASN A 92 -0.46 24.69 -17.45
C ASN A 92 -1.91 24.98 -17.86
N TYR A 93 -2.72 25.61 -16.97
CA TYR A 93 -4.16 25.80 -17.20
C TYR A 93 -4.58 27.29 -17.12
N GLY A 94 -3.77 28.15 -16.52
CA GLY A 94 -4.06 29.59 -16.37
C GLY A 94 -4.51 29.96 -14.96
N GLU A 95 -4.58 31.31 -14.71
CA GLU A 95 -4.89 31.84 -13.38
C GLU A 95 -6.39 31.71 -13.01
N ASP A 96 -7.26 31.69 -13.98
CA ASP A 96 -8.72 31.62 -13.80
C ASP A 96 -9.28 30.17 -13.81
N PHE A 97 -8.42 29.17 -13.97
CA PHE A 97 -8.84 27.76 -14.04
C PHE A 97 -9.00 27.20 -12.63
N GLU A 98 -10.18 26.66 -12.35
CA GLU A 98 -10.53 26.04 -11.07
C GLU A 98 -10.48 24.51 -11.15
N TYR A 99 -10.53 23.81 -9.99
CA TYR A 99 -10.48 22.35 -9.97
C TYR A 99 -11.67 21.72 -10.69
N GLU A 100 -12.84 22.34 -10.58
CA GLU A 100 -14.08 21.90 -11.20
C GLU A 100 -13.99 21.89 -12.75
N ASP A 101 -13.14 22.73 -13.33
CA ASP A 101 -12.90 22.77 -14.77
C ASP A 101 -12.20 21.52 -15.31
N PHE A 102 -11.63 20.70 -14.43
CA PHE A 102 -11.09 19.39 -14.82
C PHE A 102 -12.18 18.36 -15.13
N ALA A 103 -13.35 18.43 -14.51
CA ALA A 103 -14.39 17.41 -14.70
C ALA A 103 -14.84 17.27 -16.16
N PRO A 104 -15.07 18.34 -16.95
CA PRO A 104 -15.33 18.22 -18.38
C PRO A 104 -14.18 17.63 -19.21
N LEU A 105 -12.95 17.63 -18.68
CA LEU A 105 -11.76 17.10 -19.33
C LEU A 105 -11.48 15.63 -18.96
N PHE A 106 -12.13 15.12 -17.94
CA PHE A 106 -12.12 13.71 -17.58
C PHE A 106 -13.06 12.96 -18.55
N LYS A 107 -12.52 12.35 -19.61
CA LYS A 107 -13.32 11.83 -20.73
C LYS A 107 -13.52 10.33 -20.74
N ALA A 108 -12.57 9.56 -20.22
CA ALA A 108 -12.60 8.10 -20.23
C ALA A 108 -12.86 7.48 -21.63
N GLU A 109 -12.44 8.17 -22.70
CA GLU A 109 -12.76 7.77 -24.09
C GLU A 109 -12.12 6.47 -24.52
N LEU A 110 -11.09 6.01 -23.83
CA LEU A 110 -10.39 4.75 -24.08
C LEU A 110 -10.64 3.72 -22.96
N PHE A 111 -11.60 3.99 -22.09
CA PHE A 111 -11.98 3.05 -21.05
C PHE A 111 -12.74 1.87 -21.63
N ASP A 112 -12.11 0.71 -21.58
CA ASP A 112 -12.74 -0.58 -21.86
C ASP A 112 -12.77 -1.42 -20.58
N PRO A 113 -13.95 -1.58 -19.96
CA PRO A 113 -14.06 -2.31 -18.69
C PRO A 113 -13.73 -3.81 -18.85
N GLY A 114 -13.98 -4.38 -20.03
CA GLY A 114 -13.65 -5.78 -20.31
C GLY A 114 -12.14 -6.01 -20.39
N GLU A 115 -11.40 -5.12 -21.07
CA GLU A 115 -9.94 -5.17 -21.11
C GLU A 115 -9.32 -4.99 -19.71
N TRP A 116 -9.88 -4.10 -18.89
CA TRP A 116 -9.43 -3.94 -17.52
C TRP A 116 -9.66 -5.20 -16.69
N ALA A 117 -10.88 -5.74 -16.71
CA ALA A 117 -11.23 -6.95 -15.97
C ALA A 117 -10.37 -8.15 -16.36
N GLU A 118 -10.10 -8.31 -17.66
CA GLU A 118 -9.23 -9.38 -18.17
C GLU A 118 -7.76 -9.19 -17.72
N LEU A 119 -7.24 -7.97 -17.76
CA LEU A 119 -5.89 -7.67 -17.24
C LEU A 119 -5.79 -8.03 -15.74
N PHE A 120 -6.79 -7.69 -14.94
CA PHE A 120 -6.79 -8.01 -13.51
C PHE A 120 -6.91 -9.51 -13.24
N ARG A 121 -7.71 -10.22 -14.05
CA ARG A 121 -7.80 -11.68 -13.99
C ARG A 121 -6.46 -12.34 -14.35
N GLN A 122 -5.79 -11.86 -15.40
CA GLN A 122 -4.45 -12.31 -15.80
C GLN A 122 -3.40 -12.03 -14.73
N ALA A 123 -3.49 -10.90 -14.02
CA ALA A 123 -2.64 -10.60 -12.88
C ALA A 123 -2.82 -11.56 -11.69
N GLY A 124 -3.86 -12.44 -11.74
CA GLY A 124 -4.18 -13.36 -10.65
C GLY A 124 -5.05 -12.76 -9.56
N ALA A 125 -5.59 -11.56 -9.74
CA ALA A 125 -6.50 -10.95 -8.78
C ALA A 125 -7.76 -11.82 -8.58
N ARG A 126 -8.35 -11.71 -7.39
CA ARG A 126 -9.62 -12.38 -7.03
C ARG A 126 -10.74 -11.38 -6.82
N TYR A 127 -10.41 -10.12 -6.61
CA TYR A 127 -11.36 -9.02 -6.46
C TYR A 127 -10.74 -7.72 -6.95
N VAL A 128 -11.62 -6.76 -7.24
CA VAL A 128 -11.26 -5.41 -7.68
C VAL A 128 -11.94 -4.42 -6.73
N VAL A 129 -11.30 -3.30 -6.43
CA VAL A 129 -11.87 -2.19 -5.65
C VAL A 129 -11.71 -0.91 -6.48
N LEU A 130 -12.83 -0.37 -6.98
CA LEU A 130 -12.84 0.90 -7.69
C LEU A 130 -13.12 2.04 -6.71
N VAL A 131 -12.35 3.12 -6.78
CA VAL A 131 -12.72 4.39 -6.13
C VAL A 131 -14.00 4.91 -6.78
N SER A 132 -15.14 4.70 -6.13
CA SER A 132 -16.42 5.19 -6.63
C SER A 132 -16.57 6.71 -6.47
N LYS A 133 -16.03 7.23 -5.38
CA LYS A 133 -15.91 8.65 -5.07
C LYS A 133 -14.71 8.87 -4.15
N HIS A 134 -13.78 9.76 -4.52
CA HIS A 134 -12.68 10.20 -3.67
C HIS A 134 -13.09 11.40 -2.81
N HIS A 135 -12.17 11.99 -2.06
CA HIS A 135 -12.42 13.12 -1.17
C HIS A 135 -12.79 14.43 -1.91
N ASP A 136 -12.58 14.52 -3.21
CA ASP A 136 -13.04 15.62 -4.07
C ASP A 136 -14.56 15.58 -4.32
N GLY A 137 -15.22 14.50 -3.90
CA GLY A 137 -16.67 14.34 -3.99
C GLY A 137 -17.21 13.99 -5.37
N TYR A 138 -16.35 13.85 -6.41
CA TYR A 138 -16.80 13.49 -7.75
C TYR A 138 -17.20 12.02 -7.81
N ALA A 139 -18.48 11.77 -8.09
CA ALA A 139 -19.04 10.42 -8.14
C ALA A 139 -18.88 9.77 -9.51
N LEU A 140 -18.36 8.55 -9.56
CA LEU A 140 -18.22 7.79 -10.81
C LEU A 140 -19.50 7.03 -11.22
N TRP A 141 -20.64 7.38 -10.63
CA TRP A 141 -21.98 6.82 -10.90
C TRP A 141 -23.04 7.93 -10.89
N PRO A 142 -24.28 7.69 -11.41
CA PRO A 142 -25.36 8.68 -11.45
C PRO A 142 -25.94 8.95 -10.05
N SER A 143 -25.17 9.61 -9.18
CA SER A 143 -25.61 9.91 -7.81
C SER A 143 -26.58 11.07 -7.77
N ALA A 144 -27.75 10.86 -7.17
CA ALA A 144 -28.72 11.93 -6.89
C ALA A 144 -28.21 12.92 -5.81
N TYR A 145 -27.17 12.54 -5.07
CA TYR A 145 -26.56 13.35 -4.00
C TYR A 145 -25.34 14.16 -4.47
N SER A 146 -24.90 13.98 -5.71
CA SER A 146 -23.84 14.78 -6.33
C SER A 146 -24.31 15.35 -7.68
N PRO A 147 -25.41 16.15 -7.71
CA PRO A 147 -25.93 16.71 -8.96
C PRO A 147 -24.89 17.68 -9.57
N GLY A 148 -24.64 17.54 -10.88
CA GLY A 148 -23.62 18.32 -11.59
C GLY A 148 -22.17 17.94 -11.26
N TRP A 149 -21.95 16.98 -10.35
CA TRP A 149 -20.61 16.53 -9.92
C TRP A 149 -20.50 15.00 -9.94
N ASN A 150 -20.86 14.41 -11.08
CA ASN A 150 -20.79 12.97 -11.32
C ASN A 150 -20.48 12.65 -12.79
N SER A 151 -19.97 11.43 -13.04
CA SER A 151 -19.48 10.98 -14.35
C SER A 151 -20.55 10.84 -15.43
N VAL A 152 -21.81 10.80 -15.06
CA VAL A 152 -22.94 10.71 -16.02
C VAL A 152 -23.35 12.08 -16.51
N GLU A 153 -23.32 13.10 -15.65
CA GLU A 153 -23.73 14.46 -15.99
C GLU A 153 -22.58 15.30 -16.57
N VAL A 154 -21.35 15.10 -16.06
CA VAL A 154 -20.17 15.87 -16.48
C VAL A 154 -19.01 14.93 -16.76
N GLY A 155 -18.27 15.16 -17.84
CA GLY A 155 -17.09 14.40 -18.21
C GLY A 155 -17.40 13.20 -19.11
N PRO A 156 -17.27 11.96 -18.65
CA PRO A 156 -17.43 10.75 -19.47
C PRO A 156 -18.85 10.52 -20.01
N GLN A 157 -19.86 11.05 -19.32
CA GLN A 157 -21.27 10.80 -19.58
C GLN A 157 -21.63 9.29 -19.55
N ARG A 158 -21.02 8.56 -18.60
CA ARG A 158 -21.14 7.12 -18.40
C ARG A 158 -21.24 6.79 -16.91
N ASP A 159 -21.93 5.70 -16.61
CA ASP A 159 -21.88 5.03 -15.30
C ASP A 159 -20.65 4.13 -15.24
N LEU A 160 -19.52 4.70 -14.83
CA LEU A 160 -18.23 3.98 -14.80
C LEU A 160 -18.21 2.89 -13.72
N VAL A 161 -18.95 3.07 -12.62
CA VAL A 161 -19.09 2.05 -11.57
C VAL A 161 -19.89 0.85 -12.10
N GLY A 162 -21.00 1.11 -12.76
CA GLY A 162 -21.85 0.08 -13.35
C GLY A 162 -21.11 -0.71 -14.42
N ASP A 163 -20.51 -0.03 -15.40
CA ASP A 163 -19.77 -0.64 -16.49
C ASP A 163 -18.65 -1.58 -16.00
N LEU A 164 -17.84 -1.12 -15.02
CA LEU A 164 -16.76 -1.95 -14.47
C LEU A 164 -17.29 -3.08 -13.59
N THR A 165 -18.36 -2.85 -12.82
CA THR A 165 -18.97 -3.87 -11.98
C THR A 165 -19.42 -5.07 -12.80
N ASP A 166 -20.07 -4.82 -13.93
CA ASP A 166 -20.56 -5.87 -14.81
C ASP A 166 -19.39 -6.65 -15.41
N ALA A 167 -18.38 -5.96 -15.96
CA ALA A 167 -17.20 -6.59 -16.57
C ALA A 167 -16.37 -7.43 -15.55
N VAL A 168 -16.16 -6.91 -14.35
CA VAL A 168 -15.44 -7.60 -13.26
C VAL A 168 -16.15 -8.89 -12.87
N ARG A 169 -17.49 -8.85 -12.75
CA ARG A 169 -18.30 -10.04 -12.44
C ARG A 169 -18.34 -11.03 -13.58
N GLU A 170 -18.42 -10.56 -14.83
CA GLU A 170 -18.33 -11.41 -16.04
C GLU A 170 -16.98 -12.13 -16.12
N ALA A 171 -15.90 -11.48 -15.73
CA ALA A 171 -14.57 -12.09 -15.62
C ALA A 171 -14.42 -13.07 -14.44
N GLY A 172 -15.46 -13.26 -13.61
CA GLY A 172 -15.45 -14.16 -12.45
C GLY A 172 -14.75 -13.60 -11.22
N LEU A 173 -14.52 -12.29 -11.17
CA LEU A 173 -13.92 -11.59 -10.04
C LEU A 173 -15.00 -11.01 -9.12
N ARG A 174 -14.65 -10.79 -7.83
CA ARG A 174 -15.50 -10.07 -6.88
C ARG A 174 -15.34 -8.56 -7.06
N MET A 175 -16.43 -7.81 -6.89
CA MET A 175 -16.41 -6.35 -7.03
C MET A 175 -16.53 -5.67 -5.68
N GLY A 176 -15.54 -4.85 -5.35
CA GLY A 176 -15.51 -3.93 -4.22
C GLY A 176 -15.58 -2.48 -4.68
N LEU A 177 -16.02 -1.61 -3.80
CA LEU A 177 -16.03 -0.16 -4.01
C LEU A 177 -15.34 0.55 -2.85
N TYR A 178 -14.46 1.48 -3.17
CA TYR A 178 -13.98 2.47 -2.22
C TYR A 178 -15.01 3.60 -2.15
N TYR A 179 -15.24 4.09 -0.95
CA TYR A 179 -16.14 5.19 -0.70
C TYR A 179 -15.53 6.16 0.33
N SER A 180 -15.27 7.39 -0.10
CA SER A 180 -14.84 8.44 0.82
C SER A 180 -15.98 8.85 1.75
N LEU A 181 -15.71 8.78 3.06
CA LEU A 181 -16.62 9.27 4.10
C LEU A 181 -16.62 10.80 4.18
N CYS A 182 -15.56 11.45 3.72
CA CYS A 182 -15.44 12.89 3.68
C CYS A 182 -15.53 13.46 2.26
N GLU A 183 -15.87 14.73 2.16
CA GLU A 183 -15.76 15.55 0.95
C GLU A 183 -15.18 16.92 1.30
N TRP A 184 -14.11 17.30 0.60
CA TRP A 184 -13.40 18.55 0.90
C TRP A 184 -14.17 19.82 0.57
N THR A 185 -15.17 19.74 -0.31
CA THR A 185 -15.91 20.90 -0.84
C THR A 185 -17.40 20.86 -0.57
N ASN A 186 -17.90 19.89 0.23
CA ASN A 186 -19.32 19.75 0.48
C ASN A 186 -19.86 20.96 1.30
N GLU A 187 -20.95 21.55 0.83
CA GLU A 187 -21.54 22.74 1.47
C GLU A 187 -22.12 22.47 2.87
N LEU A 188 -22.54 21.24 3.16
CA LEU A 188 -23.08 20.85 4.46
C LEU A 188 -22.00 20.70 5.54
N HIS A 189 -20.78 20.37 5.13
CA HIS A 189 -19.63 20.25 6.02
C HIS A 189 -18.33 20.30 5.21
N ARG A 190 -17.50 21.32 5.49
CA ARG A 190 -16.19 21.47 4.86
C ARG A 190 -15.14 20.78 5.68
N TRP A 191 -14.70 19.64 5.21
CA TRP A 191 -13.66 18.84 5.89
C TRP A 191 -12.39 19.67 6.13
N TYR A 192 -11.80 19.58 7.31
CA TYR A 192 -10.65 20.35 7.82
C TYR A 192 -10.88 21.84 8.11
N THR A 193 -12.00 22.43 7.75
CA THR A 193 -12.33 23.83 8.04
C THR A 193 -13.44 23.98 9.07
N ASP A 194 -14.46 23.15 8.98
CA ASP A 194 -15.57 23.17 9.92
C ASP A 194 -15.22 22.29 11.15
N LEU A 195 -15.83 22.58 12.28
CA LEU A 195 -15.61 21.81 13.50
C LEU A 195 -16.19 20.38 13.34
N PRO A 196 -15.48 19.33 13.75
CA PRO A 196 -15.96 17.94 13.60
C PRO A 196 -17.36 17.69 14.18
N GLU A 197 -17.75 18.43 15.22
CA GLU A 197 -19.07 18.31 15.84
C GLU A 197 -20.23 18.79 14.95
N THR A 198 -19.95 19.53 13.88
CA THR A 198 -20.97 20.08 12.96
C THR A 198 -21.31 19.13 11.82
N ILE A 199 -20.75 17.92 11.77
CA ILE A 199 -20.91 16.95 10.67
C ILE A 199 -22.32 16.38 10.52
N GLY A 200 -23.19 16.50 11.54
CA GLY A 200 -24.52 15.89 11.55
C GLY A 200 -25.35 16.12 10.28
N PRO A 201 -25.57 17.37 9.81
CA PRO A 201 -26.30 17.62 8.57
C PRO A 201 -25.71 16.91 7.35
N TYR A 202 -24.38 16.83 7.22
CA TYR A 202 -23.71 16.11 6.15
C TYR A 202 -23.96 14.60 6.27
N ALA A 203 -23.81 14.03 7.46
CA ALA A 203 -24.04 12.62 7.70
C ALA A 203 -25.49 12.20 7.35
N ASP A 204 -26.48 12.98 7.81
CA ASP A 204 -27.89 12.68 7.64
C ASP A 204 -28.43 12.90 6.23
N GLN A 205 -27.98 13.98 5.55
CA GLN A 205 -28.58 14.42 4.30
C GLN A 205 -27.77 14.02 3.07
N HIS A 206 -26.49 13.68 3.24
CA HIS A 206 -25.59 13.36 2.14
C HIS A 206 -24.89 12.01 2.32
N LEU A 207 -24.06 11.84 3.35
CA LEU A 207 -23.19 10.66 3.51
C LEU A 207 -23.96 9.34 3.55
N VAL A 208 -24.88 9.19 4.51
CA VAL A 208 -25.64 7.94 4.70
C VAL A 208 -26.55 7.63 3.52
N PRO A 209 -27.38 8.59 3.01
CA PRO A 209 -28.25 8.30 1.87
C PRO A 209 -27.47 8.02 0.58
N GLN A 210 -26.37 8.72 0.30
CA GLN A 210 -25.54 8.46 -0.88
C GLN A 210 -24.85 7.08 -0.80
N PHE A 211 -24.34 6.70 0.38
CA PHE A 211 -23.79 5.36 0.61
C PHE A 211 -24.84 4.27 0.34
N LYS A 212 -26.07 4.45 0.84
CA LYS A 212 -27.17 3.51 0.61
C LYS A 212 -27.57 3.44 -0.87
N GLU A 213 -27.57 4.56 -1.58
CA GLU A 213 -27.78 4.62 -3.04
C GLU A 213 -26.77 3.76 -3.77
N LEU A 214 -25.46 3.98 -3.51
CA LEU A 214 -24.37 3.24 -4.12
C LEU A 214 -24.49 1.73 -3.89
N VAL A 215 -24.67 1.32 -2.64
CA VAL A 215 -24.77 -0.10 -2.29
C VAL A 215 -26.03 -0.74 -2.87
N ALA A 216 -27.17 -0.03 -2.87
CA ALA A 216 -28.40 -0.57 -3.45
C ALA A 216 -28.28 -0.79 -4.96
N ALA A 217 -27.58 0.10 -5.67
CA ALA A 217 -27.39 0.02 -7.12
C ALA A 217 -26.45 -1.13 -7.52
N TYR A 218 -25.30 -1.26 -6.86
CA TYR A 218 -24.22 -2.14 -7.35
C TYR A 218 -23.96 -3.36 -6.47
N ARG A 219 -24.46 -3.39 -5.22
CA ARG A 219 -24.31 -4.53 -4.28
C ARG A 219 -22.87 -5.06 -4.24
N PRO A 220 -21.86 -4.22 -3.90
CA PRO A 220 -20.46 -4.63 -3.90
C PRO A 220 -20.20 -5.69 -2.83
N ASP A 221 -19.29 -6.62 -3.11
CA ASP A 221 -18.83 -7.66 -2.17
C ASP A 221 -17.97 -7.07 -1.05
N LEU A 222 -17.28 -5.95 -1.32
CA LEU A 222 -16.42 -5.26 -0.38
C LEU A 222 -16.67 -3.74 -0.43
N ILE A 223 -16.75 -3.11 0.74
CA ILE A 223 -16.66 -1.65 0.88
C ILE A 223 -15.34 -1.30 1.56
N PHE A 224 -14.54 -0.48 0.87
CA PHE A 224 -13.36 0.15 1.41
C PHE A 224 -13.70 1.60 1.75
N ALA A 225 -13.96 1.88 3.03
CA ALA A 225 -14.20 3.25 3.52
C ALA A 225 -12.87 3.97 3.76
N ASP A 226 -12.86 5.30 3.64
CA ASP A 226 -11.71 6.14 3.91
C ASP A 226 -12.14 7.58 4.26
N GLY A 227 -11.22 8.38 4.84
CA GLY A 227 -11.52 9.77 5.20
C GLY A 227 -12.22 9.92 6.55
N GLU A 228 -12.08 8.97 7.45
CA GLU A 228 -12.69 8.97 8.79
C GLU A 228 -11.99 9.85 9.82
N TRP A 229 -10.77 10.27 9.57
CA TRP A 229 -9.71 10.72 10.50
C TRP A 229 -10.14 11.69 11.60
N LEU A 230 -11.07 12.62 11.33
CA LEU A 230 -11.46 13.68 12.27
C LEU A 230 -12.71 13.35 13.09
N ASN A 231 -13.41 12.27 12.74
CA ASN A 231 -14.72 11.98 13.30
C ASN A 231 -14.81 10.58 13.94
N SER A 232 -15.65 10.47 14.95
CA SER A 232 -15.99 9.17 15.52
C SER A 232 -16.97 8.42 14.62
N ALA A 233 -17.01 7.08 14.78
CA ALA A 233 -17.96 6.23 14.08
C ALA A 233 -19.45 6.58 14.41
N GLU A 234 -19.71 7.18 15.56
CA GLU A 234 -21.03 7.67 15.94
C GLU A 234 -21.42 8.90 15.13
N GLN A 235 -20.52 9.87 15.02
CA GLN A 235 -20.72 11.08 14.23
C GLN A 235 -20.95 10.80 12.74
N LEU A 236 -20.24 9.79 12.22
CA LEU A 236 -20.36 9.35 10.81
C LEU A 236 -21.54 8.41 10.57
N HIS A 237 -22.28 8.00 11.59
CA HIS A 237 -23.34 6.96 11.51
C HIS A 237 -22.82 5.62 10.94
N SER A 238 -21.54 5.29 11.16
CA SER A 238 -20.87 4.14 10.55
C SER A 238 -21.53 2.81 10.92
N ARG A 239 -22.01 2.67 12.17
CA ARG A 239 -22.70 1.46 12.62
C ARG A 239 -23.97 1.20 11.80
N GLU A 240 -24.73 2.23 11.49
CA GLU A 240 -25.94 2.15 10.67
C GLU A 240 -25.59 1.74 9.24
N MET A 241 -24.61 2.41 8.62
CA MET A 241 -24.16 2.11 7.25
C MET A 241 -23.67 0.66 7.13
N ILE A 242 -22.80 0.21 8.04
CA ILE A 242 -22.26 -1.15 8.02
C ILE A 242 -23.36 -2.18 8.25
N GLY A 243 -24.22 -1.96 9.24
CA GLY A 243 -25.32 -2.86 9.54
C GLY A 243 -26.30 -3.00 8.37
N TRP A 244 -26.66 -1.89 7.75
CA TRP A 244 -27.51 -1.87 6.57
C TRP A 244 -26.82 -2.54 5.36
N TYR A 245 -25.53 -2.30 5.16
CA TYR A 245 -24.74 -2.93 4.10
C TYR A 245 -24.73 -4.45 4.25
N PHE A 246 -24.44 -4.97 5.44
CA PHE A 246 -24.44 -6.41 5.70
C PHE A 246 -25.84 -7.03 5.53
N ALA A 247 -26.88 -6.33 5.94
CA ALA A 247 -28.25 -6.76 5.73
C ALA A 247 -28.63 -6.81 4.24
N THR A 248 -28.15 -5.84 3.47
CA THR A 248 -28.48 -5.69 2.03
C THR A 248 -27.72 -6.68 1.17
N VAL A 249 -26.39 -6.82 1.36
CA VAL A 249 -25.53 -7.66 0.51
C VAL A 249 -25.52 -9.11 0.98
N GLY A 250 -25.51 -9.33 2.30
CA GLY A 250 -25.58 -10.67 2.88
C GLY A 250 -24.23 -11.21 3.35
N PRO A 251 -24.06 -12.57 3.39
CA PRO A 251 -22.93 -13.20 4.05
C PRO A 251 -21.58 -12.95 3.39
N ASP A 252 -21.56 -12.60 2.12
CA ASP A 252 -20.31 -12.33 1.37
C ASP A 252 -19.75 -10.92 1.57
N ALA A 253 -20.51 -10.01 2.22
CA ALA A 253 -20.12 -8.62 2.43
C ALA A 253 -18.89 -8.47 3.33
N VAL A 254 -17.95 -7.60 2.96
CA VAL A 254 -16.72 -7.31 3.70
C VAL A 254 -16.52 -5.80 3.83
N VAL A 255 -16.00 -5.35 4.97
CA VAL A 255 -15.58 -3.96 5.19
C VAL A 255 -14.16 -3.89 5.73
N ASN A 256 -13.44 -2.81 5.41
CA ASN A 256 -12.15 -2.49 6.02
C ASN A 256 -12.31 -1.84 7.40
N ASN A 257 -11.21 -1.36 8.00
CA ASN A 257 -11.22 -0.81 9.36
C ASN A 257 -11.33 0.73 9.44
N ARG A 258 -11.52 1.45 8.33
CA ARG A 258 -11.53 2.93 8.29
C ARG A 258 -12.97 3.48 8.38
N TRP A 259 -13.57 3.41 9.57
CA TRP A 259 -14.98 3.82 9.80
C TRP A 259 -15.15 4.83 10.94
N GLY A 260 -14.07 5.52 11.33
CA GLY A 260 -14.06 6.50 12.42
C GLY A 260 -13.77 5.91 13.80
N GLY A 261 -13.38 6.80 14.70
CA GLY A 261 -12.97 6.44 16.05
C GLY A 261 -14.04 5.63 16.80
N GLY A 262 -13.66 4.53 17.44
CA GLY A 262 -14.54 3.63 18.19
C GLY A 262 -15.21 2.53 17.37
N SER A 263 -15.06 2.48 16.05
CA SER A 263 -15.61 1.41 15.22
C SER A 263 -14.98 0.05 15.49
N ASP A 264 -13.68 -0.04 15.50
CA ASP A 264 -12.85 -1.26 15.64
C ASP A 264 -13.41 -2.49 14.93
N ILE A 265 -13.77 -2.33 13.65
CA ILE A 265 -14.37 -3.36 12.80
C ILE A 265 -13.55 -3.53 11.51
N GLY A 266 -13.80 -4.62 10.80
CA GLY A 266 -13.26 -4.87 9.47
C GLY A 266 -11.81 -5.34 9.45
N PHE A 267 -11.31 -5.69 8.27
CA PHE A 267 -9.92 -6.09 8.07
C PHE A 267 -9.00 -4.86 8.15
N ARG A 268 -7.76 -5.07 8.60
CA ARG A 268 -6.77 -3.99 8.72
C ARG A 268 -6.17 -3.66 7.36
N THR A 269 -5.88 -2.38 7.17
CA THR A 269 -5.34 -1.83 5.92
C THR A 269 -4.07 -1.04 6.17
N PRO A 270 -2.95 -1.71 6.52
CA PRO A 270 -1.64 -1.05 6.50
C PRO A 270 -1.39 -0.49 5.10
N GLU A 271 -0.75 0.67 5.03
CA GLU A 271 -0.54 1.40 3.79
C GLU A 271 0.94 1.77 3.65
N TYR A 272 1.56 1.34 2.56
CA TYR A 272 2.99 1.50 2.29
C TYR A 272 3.88 1.10 3.47
N SER A 273 3.54 0.01 4.15
CA SER A 273 4.32 -0.53 5.25
C SER A 273 4.89 -1.89 4.89
N SER A 274 5.86 -2.38 5.67
CA SER A 274 6.39 -3.74 5.50
C SER A 274 5.46 -4.85 6.00
N GLY A 275 4.21 -4.50 6.32
CA GLY A 275 3.20 -5.39 6.86
C GLY A 275 3.20 -5.43 8.39
N ILE A 276 2.17 -6.05 8.95
CA ILE A 276 1.97 -6.10 10.40
C ILE A 276 2.28 -7.47 11.02
N GLY A 277 2.82 -8.40 10.21
CA GLY A 277 3.15 -9.75 10.65
C GLY A 277 1.93 -10.59 11.04
N LEU A 278 2.15 -11.62 11.83
CA LEU A 278 1.09 -12.52 12.28
C LEU A 278 0.13 -11.80 13.23
N THR A 279 -1.18 -11.84 12.95
CA THR A 279 -2.24 -11.25 13.75
C THR A 279 -3.47 -12.14 13.81
N ASP A 280 -4.34 -11.90 14.78
CA ASP A 280 -5.63 -12.58 14.98
C ASP A 280 -6.75 -12.06 14.06
N ARG A 281 -6.50 -10.95 13.33
CA ARG A 281 -7.44 -10.29 12.42
C ARG A 281 -6.87 -10.26 11.00
N PRO A 282 -7.67 -10.55 9.96
CA PRO A 282 -7.25 -10.39 8.58
C PRO A 282 -6.73 -8.98 8.31
N TRP A 283 -5.70 -8.89 7.50
CA TRP A 283 -5.14 -7.64 7.04
C TRP A 283 -4.76 -7.73 5.57
N THR A 284 -4.72 -6.59 4.92
CA THR A 284 -4.34 -6.48 3.52
C THR A 284 -3.52 -5.23 3.34
N GLU A 285 -2.31 -5.38 2.88
CA GLU A 285 -1.45 -4.25 2.52
C GLU A 285 -2.05 -3.49 1.34
N VAL A 286 -2.07 -2.16 1.44
CA VAL A 286 -2.60 -1.26 0.41
C VAL A 286 -1.47 -0.42 -0.12
N ARG A 287 -1.13 -0.58 -1.38
CA ARG A 287 -0.05 0.21 -2.02
C ARG A 287 -0.20 0.35 -3.51
N GLY A 288 0.41 1.39 -4.07
CA GLY A 288 0.63 1.55 -5.50
C GLY A 288 1.75 0.64 -6.02
N ILE A 289 1.81 0.48 -7.33
CA ILE A 289 3.00 -0.03 -8.02
C ILE A 289 4.10 1.05 -7.97
N GLY A 290 3.72 2.33 -8.02
CA GLY A 290 4.52 3.49 -7.66
C GLY A 290 4.20 4.00 -6.26
N ARG A 291 4.46 5.27 -5.98
CA ARG A 291 4.26 5.91 -4.67
C ARG A 291 2.93 6.66 -4.58
N SER A 292 2.34 7.07 -5.70
CA SER A 292 1.02 7.70 -5.77
C SER A 292 -0.05 6.66 -6.08
N PHE A 293 -1.23 6.80 -5.49
CA PHE A 293 -2.38 5.95 -5.88
C PHE A 293 -2.98 6.45 -7.20
N GLY A 294 -3.31 7.73 -7.32
CA GLY A 294 -3.67 8.33 -8.60
C GLY A 294 -2.44 8.47 -9.52
N LEU A 295 -2.65 8.49 -10.83
CA LEU A 295 -1.56 8.71 -11.78
C LEU A 295 -0.80 9.99 -11.47
N ASN A 296 0.49 9.89 -11.23
CA ASN A 296 1.40 11.02 -11.04
C ASN A 296 2.43 11.05 -12.18
N ARG A 297 2.30 12.02 -13.10
CA ARG A 297 3.24 12.17 -14.25
C ARG A 297 4.61 12.68 -13.83
N ASN A 298 4.74 13.19 -12.61
CA ASN A 298 6.00 13.69 -12.05
C ASN A 298 6.75 12.61 -11.26
N GLU A 299 6.14 11.43 -11.11
CA GLU A 299 6.76 10.30 -10.43
C GLU A 299 7.93 9.74 -11.23
N ARG A 300 9.04 9.46 -10.56
CA ARG A 300 10.24 8.92 -11.17
C ARG A 300 10.10 7.43 -11.43
N LEU A 301 10.82 6.92 -12.42
CA LEU A 301 10.79 5.48 -12.76
C LEU A 301 11.27 4.61 -11.59
N GLU A 302 12.25 5.09 -10.84
CA GLU A 302 12.84 4.42 -9.67
C GLU A 302 11.87 4.28 -8.49
N ALA A 303 10.77 5.04 -8.50
CA ALA A 303 9.70 4.93 -7.51
C ALA A 303 8.76 3.74 -7.77
N TYR A 304 8.80 3.18 -8.97
CA TYR A 304 7.98 2.01 -9.32
C TYR A 304 8.67 0.72 -8.92
N MET A 305 7.95 -0.13 -8.20
CA MET A 305 8.44 -1.46 -7.85
C MET A 305 8.90 -2.24 -9.07
N THR A 306 10.06 -2.86 -8.97
CA THR A 306 10.49 -3.89 -9.92
C THR A 306 9.57 -5.12 -9.79
N PRO A 307 9.53 -6.01 -10.79
CA PRO A 307 8.75 -7.25 -10.67
C PRO A 307 9.25 -8.15 -9.52
N GLU A 308 10.53 -8.12 -9.24
CA GLU A 308 11.17 -8.85 -8.15
C GLU A 308 10.70 -8.32 -6.78
N GLU A 309 10.80 -7.01 -6.55
CA GLU A 309 10.31 -6.37 -5.33
C GLU A 309 8.82 -6.63 -5.11
N LEU A 310 8.00 -6.53 -6.16
CA LEU A 310 6.57 -6.79 -6.08
C LEU A 310 6.24 -8.22 -5.67
N VAL A 311 6.91 -9.21 -6.27
CA VAL A 311 6.72 -10.64 -5.96
C VAL A 311 7.19 -10.95 -4.54
N HIS A 312 8.37 -10.47 -4.14
CA HIS A 312 8.91 -10.69 -2.79
C HIS A 312 8.00 -10.11 -1.73
N PHE A 313 7.59 -8.85 -1.92
CA PHE A 313 6.68 -8.17 -1.01
C PHE A 313 5.35 -8.90 -0.86
N PHE A 314 4.75 -9.31 -1.98
CA PHE A 314 3.49 -10.04 -1.96
C PHE A 314 3.60 -11.40 -1.27
N ALA A 315 4.64 -12.18 -1.58
CA ALA A 315 4.88 -13.47 -0.94
C ALA A 315 5.10 -13.32 0.58
N ALA A 316 5.87 -12.31 1.00
CA ALA A 316 6.10 -11.99 2.41
C ALA A 316 4.80 -11.59 3.13
N ALA A 317 3.95 -10.74 2.52
CA ALA A 317 2.67 -10.35 3.07
C ALA A 317 1.74 -11.55 3.29
N VAL A 318 1.67 -12.46 2.31
CA VAL A 318 0.85 -13.69 2.42
C VAL A 318 1.40 -14.62 3.50
N ALA A 319 2.71 -14.79 3.59
CA ALA A 319 3.35 -15.57 4.64
C ALA A 319 3.12 -14.99 6.04
N GLY A 320 3.04 -13.65 6.14
CA GLY A 320 2.65 -12.93 7.35
C GLY A 320 1.15 -13.03 7.71
N GLY A 321 0.36 -13.74 6.91
CA GLY A 321 -1.08 -13.95 7.15
C GLY A 321 -1.99 -12.91 6.51
N GLY A 322 -1.42 -11.99 5.74
CA GLY A 322 -2.15 -10.94 5.03
C GLY A 322 -2.46 -11.27 3.58
N GLY A 323 -2.77 -10.21 2.86
CA GLY A 323 -2.92 -10.14 1.42
C GLY A 323 -2.40 -8.80 0.90
N MET A 324 -2.67 -8.50 -0.36
CA MET A 324 -2.33 -7.23 -0.98
C MET A 324 -3.49 -6.71 -1.83
N ILE A 325 -3.79 -5.42 -1.72
CA ILE A 325 -4.59 -4.68 -2.68
C ILE A 325 -3.63 -3.77 -3.44
N LEU A 326 -3.26 -4.19 -4.65
CA LEU A 326 -2.29 -3.50 -5.48
C LEU A 326 -2.99 -2.46 -6.35
N ASN A 327 -2.59 -1.20 -6.23
CA ASN A 327 -3.26 -0.10 -6.90
C ASN A 327 -2.70 0.19 -8.28
N VAL A 328 -3.61 0.55 -9.18
CA VAL A 328 -3.33 1.18 -10.47
C VAL A 328 -3.99 2.55 -10.54
N GLY A 329 -3.32 3.51 -11.19
CA GLY A 329 -3.82 4.86 -11.44
C GLY A 329 -4.02 5.09 -12.94
N PRO A 330 -5.22 4.91 -13.49
CA PRO A 330 -5.48 5.20 -14.89
C PRO A 330 -5.42 6.69 -15.23
N GLY A 331 -5.08 7.01 -16.46
CA GLY A 331 -5.18 8.37 -17.01
C GLY A 331 -6.63 8.81 -17.20
N ALA A 332 -6.82 10.11 -17.40
CA ALA A 332 -8.15 10.69 -17.63
C ALA A 332 -8.86 10.11 -18.88
N ASP A 333 -8.09 9.57 -19.81
CA ASP A 333 -8.59 8.88 -21.02
C ASP A 333 -9.06 7.43 -20.76
N GLY A 334 -8.80 6.87 -19.57
CA GLY A 334 -9.18 5.51 -19.20
C GLY A 334 -8.13 4.45 -19.48
N ARG A 335 -6.90 4.81 -19.84
CA ARG A 335 -5.81 3.84 -20.02
C ARG A 335 -5.05 3.63 -18.72
N ILE A 336 -4.85 2.39 -18.35
CA ILE A 336 -3.89 2.00 -17.32
C ILE A 336 -2.47 2.19 -17.90
N PRO A 337 -1.54 2.88 -17.20
CA PRO A 337 -0.16 3.06 -17.69
C PRO A 337 0.52 1.74 -18.06
N LEU A 338 1.27 1.72 -19.17
CA LEU A 338 1.91 0.49 -19.67
C LEU A 338 2.81 -0.19 -18.64
N LEU A 339 3.56 0.58 -17.86
CA LEU A 339 4.42 0.04 -16.82
C LEU A 339 3.60 -0.70 -15.75
N GLN A 340 2.45 -0.14 -15.35
CA GLN A 340 1.57 -0.77 -14.38
C GLN A 340 0.95 -2.05 -14.96
N GLN A 341 0.51 -2.03 -16.24
CA GLN A 341 0.02 -3.23 -16.91
C GLN A 341 1.08 -4.33 -16.96
N GLU A 342 2.33 -3.96 -17.25
CA GLU A 342 3.44 -4.92 -17.32
C GLU A 342 3.71 -5.56 -15.94
N ARG A 343 3.71 -4.78 -14.86
CA ARG A 343 3.87 -5.31 -13.51
C ARG A 343 2.75 -6.28 -13.12
N LEU A 344 1.52 -5.97 -13.51
CA LEU A 344 0.38 -6.87 -13.28
C LEU A 344 0.55 -8.20 -14.01
N ARG A 345 0.95 -8.17 -15.30
CA ARG A 345 1.20 -9.40 -16.08
C ARG A 345 2.33 -10.23 -15.48
N GLN A 346 3.43 -9.58 -15.09
CA GLN A 346 4.58 -10.24 -14.47
C GLN A 346 4.22 -10.91 -13.12
N LEU A 347 3.40 -10.26 -12.30
CA LEU A 347 2.87 -10.87 -11.08
C LEU A 347 1.99 -12.09 -11.43
N GLY A 348 1.15 -11.99 -12.45
CA GLY A 348 0.33 -13.09 -12.95
C GLY A 348 1.14 -14.28 -13.44
N GLU A 349 2.19 -14.05 -14.23
CA GLU A 349 3.12 -15.09 -14.67
C GLU A 349 3.74 -15.86 -13.50
N TRP A 350 4.13 -15.14 -12.45
CA TRP A 350 4.66 -15.78 -11.23
C TRP A 350 3.58 -16.61 -10.52
N LEU A 351 2.35 -16.09 -10.43
CA LEU A 351 1.22 -16.75 -9.77
C LEU A 351 0.70 -17.98 -10.53
N GLU A 352 0.86 -18.05 -11.85
CA GLU A 352 0.54 -19.25 -12.63
C GLU A 352 1.36 -20.46 -12.13
N VAL A 353 2.60 -20.25 -11.73
CA VAL A 353 3.49 -21.28 -11.20
C VAL A 353 3.29 -21.48 -9.68
N ASN A 354 3.22 -20.38 -8.92
CA ASN A 354 3.34 -20.41 -7.46
C ASN A 354 2.01 -20.25 -6.72
N GLY A 355 0.90 -20.08 -7.43
CA GLY A 355 -0.41 -19.78 -6.87
C GLY A 355 -0.94 -20.83 -5.88
N GLU A 356 -0.49 -22.09 -5.96
CA GLU A 356 -0.82 -23.14 -4.99
C GLU A 356 -0.37 -22.77 -3.57
N ALA A 357 0.79 -22.14 -3.44
CA ALA A 357 1.36 -21.68 -2.17
C ALA A 357 0.71 -20.40 -1.64
N ILE A 358 -0.06 -19.68 -2.48
CA ILE A 358 -0.60 -18.35 -2.20
C ILE A 358 -2.09 -18.42 -1.87
N TYR A 359 -2.93 -18.83 -2.83
CA TYR A 359 -4.37 -18.79 -2.67
C TYR A 359 -4.86 -19.84 -1.67
N GLY A 360 -5.72 -19.41 -0.71
CA GLY A 360 -6.24 -20.28 0.33
C GLY A 360 -5.20 -20.78 1.32
N SER A 361 -3.95 -20.28 1.24
CA SER A 361 -2.91 -20.61 2.22
C SER A 361 -3.14 -19.89 3.55
N ARG A 362 -2.48 -20.38 4.58
CA ARG A 362 -2.43 -19.82 5.93
C ARG A 362 -0.97 -19.59 6.32
N PRO A 363 -0.68 -18.67 7.25
CA PRO A 363 0.66 -18.55 7.80
C PRO A 363 1.09 -19.88 8.43
N TRP A 364 2.37 -20.14 8.34
CA TRP A 364 2.97 -21.20 9.13
C TRP A 364 3.36 -20.67 10.51
N GLN A 365 4.11 -21.43 11.32
CA GLN A 365 4.53 -21.04 12.68
C GLN A 365 5.39 -19.78 12.70
N ARG A 366 6.08 -19.50 11.61
CA ARG A 366 6.79 -18.25 11.33
C ARG A 366 6.61 -17.87 9.87
N SER A 367 6.71 -16.58 9.57
CA SER A 367 6.48 -16.05 8.23
C SER A 367 7.64 -16.34 7.26
N GLY A 368 8.87 -16.54 7.77
CA GLY A 368 10.03 -16.74 6.92
C GLY A 368 11.35 -16.64 7.67
N GLU A 369 12.43 -16.49 6.90
CA GLU A 369 13.78 -16.27 7.39
C GLU A 369 14.30 -14.93 6.89
N GLU A 370 15.03 -14.23 7.76
CA GLU A 370 15.64 -12.95 7.45
C GLU A 370 17.16 -13.04 7.58
N ARG A 371 17.84 -12.17 6.85
CA ARG A 371 19.29 -11.96 6.96
C ARG A 371 19.59 -10.47 7.02
N GLY A 372 20.69 -10.10 7.70
CA GLY A 372 21.18 -8.74 7.70
C GLY A 372 21.67 -8.33 6.32
N VAL A 373 21.27 -7.14 5.86
CA VAL A 373 21.75 -6.51 4.64
C VAL A 373 22.35 -5.14 4.94
N THR A 374 23.32 -4.74 4.11
CA THR A 374 24.04 -3.48 4.27
C THR A 374 24.14 -2.77 2.94
N LEU A 375 23.95 -1.44 2.97
CA LEU A 375 24.20 -0.52 1.86
C LEU A 375 25.24 0.50 2.31
N GLU A 376 26.31 0.65 1.56
CA GLU A 376 27.38 1.63 1.81
C GLU A 376 27.47 2.63 0.67
N ARG A 377 27.55 3.93 1.00
CA ARG A 377 27.73 5.01 0.02
C ARG A 377 28.31 6.25 0.70
N ILE A 378 28.57 7.29 -0.08
CA ILE A 378 28.88 8.62 0.45
C ILE A 378 27.65 9.51 0.26
N ASP A 379 27.16 10.07 1.37
CA ASP A 379 26.06 11.02 1.35
C ASP A 379 26.59 12.45 1.44
N PRO A 380 26.20 13.34 0.52
CA PRO A 380 26.74 14.69 0.45
C PRO A 380 26.37 15.56 1.65
N THR A 381 25.22 15.32 2.25
CA THR A 381 24.68 16.01 3.44
C THR A 381 23.79 15.04 4.19
N ILE A 382 23.39 15.37 5.42
CA ILE A 382 22.30 14.68 6.13
C ILE A 382 21.10 15.61 6.11
N ASP A 383 20.31 15.52 5.04
CA ASP A 383 19.04 16.22 4.81
C ASP A 383 18.18 15.32 3.92
N PHE A 384 17.62 14.29 4.55
CA PHE A 384 16.85 13.26 3.88
C PHE A 384 15.39 13.34 4.30
N TYR A 385 14.54 13.29 3.33
CA TYR A 385 13.10 13.12 3.49
C TYR A 385 12.67 11.94 2.63
N TRP A 386 12.80 10.74 3.19
CA TRP A 386 12.42 9.51 2.50
C TRP A 386 10.91 9.29 2.50
N ASN A 387 10.18 10.00 3.39
CA ASN A 387 8.75 9.81 3.57
C ASN A 387 8.46 8.35 3.94
N ARG A 388 7.64 7.64 3.17
CA ARG A 388 7.34 6.22 3.32
C ARG A 388 8.30 5.32 2.54
N ASN A 389 9.52 5.79 2.30
CA ASN A 389 10.57 5.10 1.57
C ASN A 389 11.79 4.90 2.46
N GLY A 390 12.70 4.07 2.01
CA GLY A 390 14.00 3.89 2.65
C GLY A 390 15.15 4.46 1.83
N PRO A 391 16.38 4.20 2.28
CA PRO A 391 17.61 4.64 1.60
C PRO A 391 17.83 4.04 0.20
N GLY A 392 17.04 3.05 -0.18
CA GLY A 392 17.14 2.29 -1.43
C GLY A 392 17.54 0.83 -1.21
N SER A 393 17.25 -0.01 -2.21
CA SER A 393 17.58 -1.45 -2.17
C SER A 393 19.07 -1.69 -1.85
N PRO A 394 19.41 -2.70 -1.01
CA PRO A 394 18.57 -3.73 -0.43
C PRO A 394 17.95 -3.36 0.95
N ILE A 395 18.06 -2.10 1.39
CA ILE A 395 17.53 -1.65 2.67
C ILE A 395 16.01 -1.51 2.56
N ARG A 396 15.28 -2.06 3.56
CA ARG A 396 13.81 -1.94 3.63
C ARG A 396 13.36 -0.50 3.90
N GLU A 397 12.09 -0.25 3.67
CA GLU A 397 11.49 1.07 3.85
C GLU A 397 11.36 1.46 5.33
N ASP A 398 11.01 0.49 6.18
CA ASP A 398 10.87 0.63 7.64
C ASP A 398 11.92 -0.22 8.38
N ASP A 399 12.17 0.15 9.65
CA ASP A 399 13.03 -0.55 10.60
C ASP A 399 14.47 -0.73 10.07
N PHE A 400 15.09 0.39 9.73
CA PHE A 400 16.50 0.42 9.32
C PHE A 400 17.34 1.33 10.23
N ILE A 401 18.65 1.12 10.19
CA ILE A 401 19.64 1.93 10.90
C ILE A 401 20.55 2.56 9.85
N ALA A 402 20.80 3.86 9.99
CA ALA A 402 21.83 4.57 9.23
C ALA A 402 22.91 5.10 10.17
N GLU A 403 24.16 4.92 9.77
CA GLU A 403 25.32 5.47 10.47
C GLU A 403 26.16 6.28 9.47
N TRP A 404 26.36 7.56 9.77
CA TRP A 404 27.27 8.41 9.01
C TRP A 404 28.53 8.65 9.82
N THR A 405 29.67 8.48 9.20
CA THR A 405 30.98 8.71 9.81
C THR A 405 31.88 9.52 8.87
N GLY A 406 32.75 10.29 9.46
CA GLY A 406 33.71 11.12 8.71
C GLY A 406 34.21 12.27 9.51
N TYR A 407 34.42 13.40 8.85
CA TYR A 407 34.97 14.59 9.45
C TYR A 407 34.17 15.84 9.08
N ILE A 408 34.11 16.78 10.02
CA ILE A 408 33.55 18.11 9.81
C ILE A 408 34.66 19.15 9.89
N GLU A 409 34.62 20.17 9.03
CA GLU A 409 35.55 21.29 9.04
C GLU A 409 34.79 22.61 9.16
N ALA A 410 35.06 23.35 10.25
CA ALA A 410 34.42 24.63 10.47
C ALA A 410 35.03 25.74 9.58
N PRO A 411 34.24 26.63 8.97
CA PRO A 411 34.77 27.76 8.18
C PRO A 411 35.39 28.83 9.05
N THR A 412 34.97 28.98 10.30
CA THR A 412 35.41 30.01 11.25
C THR A 412 35.69 29.38 12.60
N THR A 413 36.71 29.82 13.32
CA THR A 413 36.99 29.36 14.68
C THR A 413 35.99 29.93 15.67
N GLY A 414 35.39 29.07 16.48
CA GLY A 414 34.44 29.47 17.51
C GLY A 414 33.57 28.33 18.03
N ASP A 415 32.53 28.68 18.73
CA ASP A 415 31.60 27.73 19.34
C ASP A 415 30.46 27.44 18.38
N TYR A 416 30.21 26.14 18.14
CA TYR A 416 29.18 25.63 17.23
C TYR A 416 28.13 24.85 18.02
N THR A 417 26.88 25.02 17.63
CA THR A 417 25.74 24.26 18.16
C THR A 417 25.19 23.37 17.05
N PHE A 418 24.84 22.14 17.41
CA PHE A 418 24.27 21.15 16.51
C PHE A 418 22.83 20.85 16.90
N SER A 419 21.97 20.64 15.92
CA SER A 419 20.62 20.15 16.10
C SER A 419 20.30 19.10 15.03
N ALA A 420 19.47 18.16 15.38
CA ALA A 420 18.89 17.23 14.41
C ALA A 420 17.38 17.25 14.53
N SER A 421 16.70 16.86 13.45
CA SER A 421 15.27 16.63 13.44
C SER A 421 14.97 15.32 12.70
N ALA A 422 14.03 14.55 13.22
CA ALA A 422 13.56 13.28 12.69
C ALA A 422 12.06 13.13 12.97
N ASP A 423 11.45 12.04 12.53
CA ASP A 423 10.05 11.75 12.88
C ASP A 423 9.89 11.42 14.37
N ASP A 424 8.66 11.56 14.89
CA ASP A 424 8.39 11.52 16.33
C ASP A 424 8.76 10.19 17.01
N ASP A 425 8.80 9.08 16.26
CA ASP A 425 9.16 7.75 16.78
C ASP A 425 10.59 7.30 16.44
N ASP A 426 11.34 8.12 15.70
CA ASP A 426 12.71 7.86 15.29
C ASP A 426 13.75 8.28 16.35
N GLU A 427 14.97 7.76 16.19
CA GLU A 427 16.09 8.09 17.08
C GLU A 427 17.23 8.74 16.29
N VAL A 428 17.77 9.84 16.80
CA VAL A 428 18.98 10.48 16.25
C VAL A 428 19.99 10.77 17.35
N ARG A 429 21.23 10.37 17.13
CA ARG A 429 22.36 10.72 18.00
C ARG A 429 23.52 11.27 17.18
N VAL A 430 24.13 12.34 17.65
CA VAL A 430 25.26 13.00 16.99
C VAL A 430 26.43 13.17 17.93
N TRP A 431 27.61 12.76 17.49
CA TRP A 431 28.88 12.99 18.20
C TRP A 431 29.81 13.83 17.32
N VAL A 432 30.39 14.84 17.92
CA VAL A 432 31.43 15.68 17.30
C VAL A 432 32.65 15.70 18.22
N ASP A 433 33.82 15.35 17.68
CA ASP A 433 35.08 15.18 18.42
C ASP A 433 34.93 14.23 19.65
N GLY A 434 34.12 13.17 19.49
CA GLY A 434 33.81 12.20 20.53
C GLY A 434 32.81 12.67 21.57
N GLN A 435 32.35 13.92 21.55
CA GLN A 435 31.36 14.47 22.43
C GLN A 435 29.96 14.28 21.88
N LEU A 436 29.02 13.70 22.64
CA LEU A 436 27.61 13.62 22.29
C LEU A 436 26.99 15.02 22.32
N VAL A 437 26.48 15.48 21.17
CA VAL A 437 25.94 16.85 20.98
C VAL A 437 24.44 16.87 20.70
N VAL A 438 23.90 15.76 20.21
CA VAL A 438 22.44 15.55 20.03
C VAL A 438 22.10 14.16 20.52
N ASP A 439 21.00 14.03 21.29
CA ASP A 439 20.42 12.77 21.71
C ASP A 439 18.90 12.90 21.69
N GLU A 440 18.28 12.49 20.57
CA GLU A 440 16.82 12.47 20.38
C GLU A 440 16.36 11.02 20.36
N ARG A 441 15.60 10.64 21.40
CA ARG A 441 15.01 9.29 21.53
C ARG A 441 13.60 9.40 22.14
N PRO A 442 12.58 8.76 21.56
CA PRO A 442 11.19 8.82 22.04
C PRO A 442 11.03 8.42 23.53
N ASP A 443 11.85 7.49 24.00
CA ASP A 443 11.72 6.91 25.35
C ASP A 443 12.30 7.79 26.49
N ILE A 444 12.95 8.92 26.19
CA ILE A 444 13.60 9.78 27.21
C ILE A 444 12.73 10.96 27.64
N GLY A 445 11.43 10.94 27.33
CA GLY A 445 10.48 11.94 27.82
C GLY A 445 10.68 13.32 27.20
N ALA A 446 11.00 13.36 25.92
CA ALA A 446 11.02 14.59 25.14
C ALA A 446 9.62 15.19 25.09
N SER A 447 9.53 16.44 25.44
CA SER A 447 8.35 17.29 25.23
C SER A 447 8.01 17.28 23.74
N ALA A 448 6.73 17.19 23.42
CA ALA A 448 6.15 17.20 22.07
C ALA A 448 6.44 18.50 21.25
N THR A 449 7.63 19.02 21.30
CA THR A 449 8.06 20.26 20.63
C THR A 449 9.19 20.07 19.62
N GLY A 450 9.59 18.82 19.29
CA GLY A 450 10.53 18.56 18.20
C GLY A 450 11.95 19.16 18.37
N ALA A 451 12.35 19.48 19.59
CA ALA A 451 13.68 19.97 19.91
C ALA A 451 14.34 19.01 20.90
N GLY A 452 15.25 18.18 20.41
CA GLY A 452 16.06 17.30 21.25
C GLY A 452 16.81 18.01 22.36
N THR A 453 17.32 17.24 23.31
CA THR A 453 18.12 17.78 24.42
C THR A 453 19.37 18.46 23.85
N VAL A 454 19.37 19.78 23.82
CA VAL A 454 20.52 20.57 23.35
C VAL A 454 21.66 20.36 24.32
N ILE A 455 22.70 19.76 23.84
CA ILE A 455 23.93 19.53 24.61
C ILE A 455 25.04 20.47 24.11
N PRO A 456 26.06 20.69 24.89
CA PRO A 456 26.88 21.89 24.86
C PRO A 456 27.48 22.22 23.49
N THR A 457 27.71 23.51 23.29
CA THR A 457 28.47 24.01 22.15
C THR A 457 29.85 23.36 22.10
N VAL A 458 30.24 22.95 20.89
CA VAL A 458 31.58 22.41 20.60
C VAL A 458 32.45 23.51 20.02
N ARG A 459 33.63 23.72 20.59
CA ARG A 459 34.58 24.67 20.03
C ARG A 459 35.33 24.04 18.84
N LEU A 460 35.10 24.57 17.66
CA LEU A 460 35.78 24.16 16.45
C LEU A 460 36.82 25.18 16.01
N VAL A 461 37.93 24.71 15.47
CA VAL A 461 39.00 25.56 14.92
C VAL A 461 38.86 25.53 13.39
N ALA A 462 38.87 26.73 12.79
CA ALA A 462 38.75 26.86 11.34
C ALA A 462 39.79 26.01 10.60
N ARG A 463 39.35 25.36 9.53
CA ARG A 463 40.17 24.48 8.67
C ARG A 463 40.81 23.29 9.42
N THR A 464 40.27 22.91 10.56
CA THR A 464 40.66 21.69 11.27
C THR A 464 39.54 20.70 11.17
N ARG A 465 39.84 19.50 10.68
CA ARG A 465 38.90 18.40 10.59
C ARG A 465 38.78 17.71 11.93
N VAL A 466 37.56 17.61 12.44
CA VAL A 466 37.23 16.85 13.65
C VAL A 466 36.28 15.71 13.30
N PRO A 467 36.41 14.56 13.96
CA PRO A 467 35.52 13.43 13.70
C PRO A 467 34.07 13.78 13.99
N ILE A 468 33.18 13.36 13.11
CA ILE A 468 31.73 13.37 13.31
C ILE A 468 31.17 11.97 13.11
N ARG A 469 30.20 11.59 13.96
CA ARG A 469 29.40 10.37 13.82
C ARG A 469 27.95 10.72 14.08
N VAL A 470 27.08 10.22 13.21
CA VAL A 470 25.62 10.35 13.35
C VAL A 470 25.02 8.97 13.26
N GLU A 471 24.18 8.62 14.22
CA GLU A 471 23.35 7.41 14.19
C GLU A 471 21.89 7.84 14.06
N TYR A 472 21.17 7.19 13.16
CA TYR A 472 19.74 7.35 12.96
C TYR A 472 19.10 5.97 12.95
N ARG A 473 17.98 5.83 13.64
CA ARG A 473 17.16 4.64 13.61
C ARG A 473 15.75 5.01 13.24
N GLU A 474 15.35 4.62 12.07
CA GLU A 474 13.99 4.65 11.60
C GLU A 474 13.21 3.46 12.17
N ARG A 475 11.96 3.69 12.56
CA ARG A 475 11.10 2.64 13.14
C ARG A 475 9.89 2.32 12.28
N LYS A 476 9.11 3.32 11.84
CA LYS A 476 7.84 3.09 11.10
C LYS A 476 7.38 4.30 10.30
N VAL A 477 6.85 4.02 9.13
CA VAL A 477 5.98 4.87 8.30
C VAL A 477 6.67 6.07 7.66
N MET A 478 7.14 7.03 8.45
CA MET A 478 7.69 8.29 7.92
C MET A 478 9.16 8.39 8.27
N ALA A 479 10.01 8.31 7.27
CA ALA A 479 11.46 8.41 7.47
C ALA A 479 11.97 9.78 7.03
N PHE A 480 12.46 10.57 7.96
CA PHE A 480 13.26 11.75 7.64
C PHE A 480 14.32 12.01 8.69
N VAL A 481 15.44 12.57 8.27
CA VAL A 481 16.49 13.01 9.15
C VAL A 481 17.19 14.23 8.58
N ARG A 482 17.36 15.27 9.40
CA ARG A 482 18.04 16.49 9.04
C ARG A 482 19.03 16.87 10.13
N LEU A 483 20.29 17.12 9.75
CA LEU A 483 21.34 17.60 10.65
C LEU A 483 21.70 19.05 10.30
N GLU A 484 21.57 19.91 11.29
CA GLU A 484 21.86 21.35 11.17
C GLU A 484 22.91 21.78 12.17
N TRP A 485 23.56 22.88 11.86
CA TRP A 485 24.47 23.57 12.75
C TRP A 485 24.31 25.09 12.70
N SER A 486 24.80 25.74 13.75
CA SER A 486 24.98 27.18 13.79
C SER A 486 26.31 27.52 14.44
N GLY A 487 26.88 28.69 14.15
CA GLY A 487 28.18 29.12 14.69
C GLY A 487 28.51 30.56 14.34
N PRO A 488 29.74 31.02 14.59
CA PRO A 488 30.12 32.41 14.38
C PRO A 488 29.91 32.89 12.94
N GLY A 489 28.91 33.77 12.77
CA GLY A 489 28.53 34.30 11.45
C GLY A 489 27.73 33.36 10.57
N LEU A 490 27.23 32.23 11.12
CA LEU A 490 26.36 31.28 10.43
C LEU A 490 25.00 31.25 11.13
N GLU A 491 23.95 31.44 10.34
CA GLU A 491 22.58 31.10 10.76
C GLU A 491 22.41 29.57 10.81
N THR A 492 21.41 29.12 11.59
CA THR A 492 21.08 27.68 11.63
C THR A 492 20.70 27.16 10.25
N GLY A 493 21.32 26.08 9.84
CA GLY A 493 21.08 25.45 8.55
C GLY A 493 21.80 24.13 8.38
N VAL A 494 21.43 23.38 7.35
CA VAL A 494 22.03 22.10 7.02
C VAL A 494 23.53 22.25 6.78
N ILE A 495 24.32 21.33 7.32
CA ILE A 495 25.75 21.31 7.14
C ILE A 495 26.05 21.06 5.64
N PRO A 496 26.67 22.01 4.94
CA PRO A 496 26.88 21.86 3.52
C PRO A 496 27.97 20.82 3.19
N ARG A 497 27.83 20.16 2.06
CA ARG A 497 28.79 19.16 1.57
C ARG A 497 30.25 19.61 1.67
N SER A 498 30.52 20.88 1.37
CA SER A 498 31.86 21.45 1.40
C SER A 498 32.55 21.43 2.79
N GLN A 499 31.79 21.20 3.85
CA GLN A 499 32.25 21.13 5.23
C GLN A 499 32.24 19.70 5.78
N LEU A 500 31.86 18.71 4.96
CA LEU A 500 31.78 17.30 5.30
C LEU A 500 32.78 16.50 4.46
N PHE A 501 33.48 15.56 5.09
CA PHE A 501 34.55 14.78 4.46
C PHE A 501 34.44 13.31 4.87
N SER A 502 34.40 12.41 3.89
CA SER A 502 34.31 10.97 4.16
C SER A 502 35.59 10.40 4.78
N SER A 503 36.74 11.04 4.56
CA SER A 503 38.00 10.71 5.21
C SER A 503 38.89 11.94 5.39
N VAL A 504 39.93 11.80 6.21
CA VAL A 504 40.90 12.89 6.49
C VAL A 504 41.73 13.27 5.27
N ASP A 505 41.90 12.39 4.30
CA ASP A 505 42.76 12.56 3.14
C ASP A 505 42.05 13.19 1.93
N VAL A 506 40.72 13.33 1.95
CA VAL A 506 39.95 13.90 0.85
C VAL A 506 40.24 15.41 0.73
N ALA A 507 40.60 15.87 -0.44
CA ALA A 507 41.03 17.25 -0.63
C ALA A 507 39.90 18.30 -0.57
N THR A 508 38.69 17.92 -1.00
CA THR A 508 37.48 18.77 -1.02
C THR A 508 36.33 18.03 -0.36
N GLY A 509 35.42 18.77 0.26
CA GLY A 509 34.25 18.14 0.90
C GLY A 509 33.45 17.27 -0.08
N ASP A 510 33.31 16.01 0.25
CA ASP A 510 32.64 14.98 -0.54
C ASP A 510 31.39 14.41 0.16
N GLY A 511 31.19 14.73 1.44
CA GLY A 511 30.13 14.21 2.28
C GLY A 511 30.64 13.31 3.39
N LEU A 512 29.76 12.49 3.95
CA LEU A 512 30.07 11.50 4.98
C LEU A 512 29.92 10.08 4.44
N ALA A 513 30.76 9.17 4.91
CA ALA A 513 30.58 7.73 4.66
C ALA A 513 29.33 7.26 5.41
N ALA A 514 28.37 6.74 4.67
CA ALA A 514 27.10 6.26 5.18
C ALA A 514 27.03 4.72 5.09
N THR A 515 26.60 4.09 6.18
CA THR A 515 26.32 2.65 6.24
C THR A 515 24.88 2.47 6.73
N TYR A 516 24.06 1.90 5.85
CA TYR A 516 22.66 1.54 6.16
C TYR A 516 22.56 0.04 6.42
N ARG A 517 21.75 -0.36 7.39
CA ARG A 517 21.54 -1.76 7.76
C ARG A 517 20.07 -2.02 8.02
N SER A 518 19.57 -3.15 7.52
CA SER A 518 18.24 -3.67 7.85
C SER A 518 18.22 -5.19 7.78
N GLN A 519 17.11 -5.81 8.16
CA GLN A 519 16.85 -7.22 7.90
C GLN A 519 16.13 -7.36 6.56
N GLN A 520 16.49 -8.33 5.76
CA GLN A 520 15.81 -8.67 4.51
C GLN A 520 15.34 -10.12 4.56
N GLN A 521 14.04 -10.31 4.32
CA GLN A 521 13.49 -11.65 4.19
C GLN A 521 14.01 -12.31 2.90
N TYR A 522 14.49 -13.53 2.99
CA TYR A 522 14.98 -14.31 1.84
C TYR A 522 14.23 -15.63 1.63
N LEU A 523 13.45 -16.05 2.63
CA LEU A 523 12.52 -17.18 2.58
C LEU A 523 11.18 -16.76 3.16
N ALA A 524 10.09 -17.22 2.56
CA ALA A 524 8.73 -17.07 3.09
C ALA A 524 8.08 -18.45 3.24
N TYR A 525 7.23 -18.62 4.28
CA TYR A 525 6.56 -19.90 4.53
C TYR A 525 5.05 -19.74 4.54
N THR A 526 4.37 -20.60 3.79
CA THR A 526 2.91 -20.74 3.86
C THR A 526 2.54 -22.21 4.05
N GLN A 527 1.32 -22.45 4.52
CA GLN A 527 0.81 -23.83 4.64
C GLN A 527 -0.59 -23.96 4.04
N LYS A 528 -0.86 -25.12 3.43
CA LYS A 528 -2.16 -25.43 2.85
C LYS A 528 -2.35 -26.93 2.72
N ASN A 529 -3.51 -27.45 3.10
CA ASN A 529 -3.89 -28.86 2.94
C ASN A 529 -2.86 -29.86 3.52
N GLY A 530 -2.23 -29.49 4.64
CA GLY A 530 -1.23 -30.34 5.28
C GLY A 530 0.17 -30.30 4.64
N ASN A 531 0.39 -29.41 3.71
CA ASN A 531 1.70 -29.17 3.07
C ASN A 531 2.32 -27.86 3.54
N LEU A 532 3.63 -27.85 3.70
CA LEU A 532 4.42 -26.63 3.87
C LEU A 532 4.96 -26.20 2.50
N PHE A 533 4.92 -24.90 2.24
CA PHE A 533 5.52 -24.25 1.07
C PHE A 533 6.62 -23.31 1.55
N ALA A 534 7.84 -23.51 1.05
CA ALA A 534 8.98 -22.63 1.26
C ALA A 534 9.24 -21.86 -0.03
N ILE A 535 9.03 -20.54 0.00
CA ILE A 535 9.20 -19.62 -1.12
C ILE A 535 10.56 -18.95 -0.96
N THR A 536 11.53 -19.28 -1.79
CA THR A 536 12.84 -18.62 -1.79
C THR A 536 12.86 -17.44 -2.74
N PHE A 537 13.40 -16.31 -2.28
CA PHE A 537 13.49 -15.07 -3.05
C PHE A 537 14.76 -14.99 -3.91
N GLU A 538 15.64 -15.93 -3.76
CA GLU A 538 16.84 -16.08 -4.59
C GLU A 538 16.92 -17.53 -5.07
N TRP A 539 17.36 -17.74 -6.32
CA TRP A 539 17.64 -19.09 -6.78
C TRP A 539 18.91 -19.61 -6.07
N PRO A 540 18.80 -20.71 -5.30
CA PRO A 540 19.92 -21.21 -4.53
C PRO A 540 21.04 -21.75 -5.43
N ASP A 541 22.29 -21.58 -5.00
CA ASP A 541 23.46 -22.17 -5.68
C ASP A 541 23.55 -23.66 -5.38
N GLY A 542 22.74 -24.46 -6.10
CA GLY A 542 22.68 -25.91 -6.03
C GLY A 542 21.91 -26.48 -4.84
N GLU A 543 21.78 -25.80 -3.70
CA GLU A 543 21.16 -26.35 -2.50
C GLU A 543 20.32 -25.29 -1.75
N LEU A 544 19.05 -25.61 -1.50
CA LEU A 544 18.17 -24.80 -0.64
C LEU A 544 18.26 -25.32 0.80
N LYS A 545 18.57 -24.41 1.73
CA LYS A 545 18.66 -24.69 3.18
C LYS A 545 17.44 -24.17 3.90
N LEU A 546 16.71 -25.09 4.52
CA LEU A 546 15.53 -24.74 5.33
C LEU A 546 15.85 -25.05 6.80
N PRO A 547 15.91 -24.04 7.69
CA PRO A 547 16.14 -24.25 9.12
C PRO A 547 14.85 -24.74 9.81
N ILE A 548 14.40 -25.92 9.43
CA ILE A 548 13.19 -26.58 9.94
C ILE A 548 13.58 -27.95 10.51
N ALA A 549 12.70 -28.51 11.35
CA ALA A 549 12.93 -29.85 11.90
C ALA A 549 12.98 -30.92 10.81
N GLU A 550 13.59 -32.06 11.15
CA GLU A 550 13.73 -33.21 10.24
C GLU A 550 12.37 -33.64 9.66
N LEU A 551 12.33 -33.82 8.34
CA LEU A 551 11.12 -34.27 7.67
C LEU A 551 10.81 -35.74 8.01
N PRO A 552 9.52 -36.10 8.17
CA PRO A 552 9.15 -37.51 8.33
C PRO A 552 9.66 -38.38 7.18
N PRO A 553 10.04 -39.63 7.45
CA PRO A 553 10.46 -40.55 6.38
C PRO A 553 9.37 -40.68 5.30
N GLY A 554 9.77 -40.54 4.05
CA GLY A 554 8.85 -40.60 2.91
C GLY A 554 8.15 -39.26 2.55
N THR A 555 8.50 -38.16 3.21
CA THR A 555 8.07 -36.82 2.77
C THR A 555 8.56 -36.57 1.36
N ARG A 556 7.63 -36.25 0.45
CA ARG A 556 7.95 -35.85 -0.92
C ARG A 556 8.23 -34.36 -0.98
N VAL A 557 9.34 -34.03 -1.60
CA VAL A 557 9.74 -32.64 -1.82
C VAL A 557 9.73 -32.37 -3.32
N SER A 558 9.07 -31.30 -3.75
CA SER A 558 8.97 -30.93 -5.17
C SER A 558 9.08 -29.42 -5.36
N LEU A 559 9.59 -28.98 -6.52
CA LEU A 559 9.59 -27.59 -6.94
C LEU A 559 8.34 -27.32 -7.77
N LEU A 560 7.56 -26.30 -7.42
CA LEU A 560 6.37 -25.93 -8.20
C LEU A 560 6.79 -25.53 -9.63
N GLY A 561 5.97 -25.93 -10.61
CA GLY A 561 6.27 -25.71 -12.03
C GLY A 561 7.23 -26.70 -12.67
N THR A 562 7.68 -27.72 -11.92
CA THR A 562 8.48 -28.83 -12.45
C THR A 562 7.84 -30.19 -12.14
N GLU A 563 8.21 -31.20 -12.92
CA GLU A 563 7.83 -32.58 -12.63
C GLU A 563 8.94 -33.27 -11.81
N GLY A 564 8.54 -34.17 -10.91
CA GLY A 564 9.46 -35.02 -10.14
C GLY A 564 9.67 -34.57 -8.70
N GLU A 565 10.45 -35.38 -8.00
CA GLU A 565 10.82 -35.18 -6.61
C GLU A 565 12.25 -34.68 -6.51
N LEU A 566 12.52 -33.82 -5.53
CA LEU A 566 13.84 -33.31 -5.22
C LEU A 566 14.49 -34.18 -4.13
N PRO A 567 15.77 -34.54 -4.29
CA PRO A 567 16.54 -35.17 -3.21
C PRO A 567 16.65 -34.19 -2.02
N TRP A 568 16.59 -34.74 -0.83
CA TRP A 568 16.81 -33.96 0.39
C TRP A 568 17.49 -34.80 1.46
N LEU A 569 18.18 -34.16 2.39
CA LEU A 569 18.73 -34.77 3.60
C LEU A 569 18.57 -33.79 4.80
N TYR A 570 18.69 -34.34 6.01
CA TYR A 570 18.71 -33.54 7.23
C TYR A 570 20.11 -33.54 7.81
N GLN A 571 20.69 -32.38 7.99
CA GLN A 571 22.03 -32.20 8.53
C GLN A 571 22.12 -30.87 9.30
N ASP A 572 22.83 -30.87 10.42
CA ASP A 572 23.14 -29.68 11.23
C ASP A 572 21.88 -28.83 11.60
N GLY A 573 20.78 -29.51 11.90
CA GLY A 573 19.52 -28.83 12.27
C GLY A 573 18.71 -28.24 11.10
N GLN A 574 19.06 -28.57 9.85
CA GLN A 574 18.44 -28.03 8.65
C GLN A 574 18.06 -29.16 7.67
N VAL A 575 17.02 -28.89 6.91
CA VAL A 575 16.69 -29.69 5.71
C VAL A 575 17.40 -29.06 4.51
N LEU A 576 18.23 -29.87 3.86
CA LEU A 576 18.99 -29.49 2.68
C LEU A 576 18.33 -30.12 1.47
N ILE A 577 17.88 -29.32 0.51
CA ILE A 577 17.16 -29.75 -0.70
C ILE A 577 18.07 -29.54 -1.90
N ASP A 578 18.39 -30.61 -2.62
CA ASP A 578 19.28 -30.58 -3.77
C ASP A 578 18.53 -30.09 -5.02
N LEU A 579 18.93 -28.94 -5.54
CA LEU A 579 18.43 -28.32 -6.77
C LEU A 579 19.46 -28.41 -7.92
N SER A 580 20.63 -28.97 -7.68
CA SER A 580 21.73 -29.05 -8.68
C SER A 580 21.37 -29.82 -9.95
N GLY A 581 20.39 -30.73 -9.84
CA GLY A 581 19.87 -31.49 -10.97
C GLY A 581 18.96 -30.68 -11.93
N ILE A 582 18.58 -29.45 -11.59
CA ILE A 582 17.70 -28.58 -12.41
C ILE A 582 18.58 -27.69 -13.30
N PRO A 583 18.61 -27.91 -14.61
CA PRO A 583 19.39 -27.07 -15.51
C PRO A 583 18.76 -25.66 -15.61
N PRO A 584 19.54 -24.60 -15.88
CA PRO A 584 19.05 -23.24 -15.96
C PRO A 584 17.84 -23.02 -16.90
N SER A 585 17.75 -23.81 -17.97
CA SER A 585 16.63 -23.75 -18.92
C SER A 585 15.34 -24.39 -18.41
N ALA A 586 15.38 -25.13 -17.30
CA ALA A 586 14.24 -25.79 -16.68
C ALA A 586 13.82 -25.13 -15.34
N ILE A 587 14.46 -24.02 -14.95
CA ILE A 587 14.06 -23.25 -13.79
C ILE A 587 12.66 -22.64 -14.07
N PRO A 588 11.65 -22.94 -13.25
CA PRO A 588 10.29 -22.50 -13.50
C PRO A 588 10.10 -21.04 -13.05
N GLY A 589 9.72 -20.19 -13.99
CA GLY A 589 9.40 -18.79 -13.68
C GLY A 589 10.61 -17.93 -13.31
N ARG A 590 10.33 -16.82 -12.63
CA ARG A 590 11.31 -15.79 -12.26
C ARG A 590 10.97 -15.22 -10.87
N TRP A 591 11.92 -14.53 -10.27
CA TRP A 591 11.84 -13.67 -9.09
C TRP A 591 11.70 -14.41 -7.75
N ALA A 592 10.90 -15.48 -7.66
CA ALA A 592 10.84 -16.34 -6.47
C ALA A 592 10.35 -17.74 -6.85
N TRP A 593 10.80 -18.76 -6.09
CA TRP A 593 10.55 -20.17 -6.39
C TRP A 593 10.04 -20.90 -5.17
N THR A 594 9.10 -21.79 -5.34
CA THR A 594 8.43 -22.47 -4.24
C THR A 594 8.74 -23.95 -4.22
N VAL A 595 9.28 -24.41 -3.12
CA VAL A 595 9.41 -25.84 -2.79
C VAL A 595 8.22 -26.26 -1.92
N ARG A 596 7.56 -27.34 -2.31
CA ARG A 596 6.47 -27.97 -1.57
C ARG A 596 6.97 -29.18 -0.82
N LEU A 597 6.69 -29.26 0.49
CA LEU A 597 6.95 -30.38 1.37
C LEU A 597 5.60 -31.04 1.69
N GLU A 598 5.32 -32.18 1.05
CA GLU A 598 4.04 -32.85 1.16
C GLU A 598 3.87 -33.55 2.52
N GLY A 599 2.71 -33.33 3.15
CA GLY A 599 2.38 -33.95 4.45
C GLY A 599 3.20 -33.43 5.62
N TYR A 600 3.91 -32.30 5.44
CA TYR A 600 4.69 -31.69 6.51
C TYR A 600 4.04 -30.38 6.99
N THR A 601 3.64 -30.40 8.26
CA THR A 601 3.13 -29.21 8.99
C THR A 601 3.90 -29.00 10.30
N GLY A 602 5.02 -29.70 10.46
CA GLY A 602 5.78 -29.85 11.69
C GLY A 602 6.36 -28.56 12.25
N ALA A 603 7.06 -28.68 13.39
CA ALA A 603 7.62 -27.56 14.12
C ALA A 603 8.72 -26.84 13.33
N ALA A 604 8.84 -25.52 13.55
CA ALA A 604 10.04 -24.80 13.19
C ALA A 604 11.24 -25.44 13.92
N GLY A 605 12.38 -25.57 13.26
CA GLY A 605 13.66 -25.92 13.94
C GLY A 605 14.01 -24.82 14.95
N ASP A 606 14.75 -25.19 16.00
CA ASP A 606 15.26 -24.27 17.02
C ASP A 606 16.30 -23.30 16.44
#